data_2a2451e658b75000e7c3da04356a8d12
#
_entry.id   2a2451e658b75000e7c3da04356a8d12
#
_cell.length_a   1.000
_cell.length_b   1.000
_cell.length_c   1.000
_cell.angle_alpha   90.00
_cell.angle_beta   90.00
_cell.angle_gamma   90.00
#
_symmetry.space_group_name_H-M   'P 1'
#
loop_
_entity.id
_entity.type
_entity.pdbx_description
1 polymer ?
#
loop_
_entity_poly.entity_id
_entity_poly.type
_entity_poly.pdbx_seq_one_letter_code
_entity_poly.pdbx_strand_id
1 'polypeptide(L)'
;MTGESYAIPPKDRAVEGILWYIQHHQLAGGDRLPAERVLCEEIGVSRTALRAGITRLISCGTLESRRGSGTYVCPPKPLNIFQETYNFSDAVRTAGLHPSSRLVSTGTIEADEALADKLGVAVDAPLLRMQRVRLIEGEPTSIETAHVNLSLCPSLIEHDFECESLYDVLLKEGGVRVEHGREHISISRLNAEEAELLQQEEGTPVFYESSIEFDKDMRFVEHCKSVILPTKFRFADNGEENGMRSVAGEQWLKQ
;
A
#
# COMPACT_ATOMS: atom_id res chain seq x y z
N MET A 1 22.57 -31.52 -25.24
CA MET A 1 22.37 -30.16 -24.61
C MET A 1 22.47 -30.38 -23.11
N THR A 2 23.61 -30.07 -22.53
CA THR A 2 23.90 -30.24 -21.10
C THR A 2 23.17 -29.12 -20.37
N GLY A 3 22.15 -29.48 -19.60
CA GLY A 3 21.45 -28.52 -18.74
C GLY A 3 22.40 -27.96 -17.68
N GLU A 4 22.82 -26.76 -17.82
CA GLU A 4 23.46 -26.00 -16.73
C GLU A 4 22.46 -25.90 -15.57
N SER A 5 22.75 -26.60 -14.49
CA SER A 5 22.04 -26.47 -13.23
C SER A 5 22.21 -25.00 -12.74
N TYR A 6 21.18 -24.22 -12.83
CA TYR A 6 21.18 -22.84 -12.34
C TYR A 6 21.27 -22.88 -10.81
N ALA A 7 22.47 -22.62 -10.28
CA ALA A 7 22.68 -22.61 -8.84
C ALA A 7 22.08 -21.30 -8.26
N ILE A 8 21.12 -21.43 -7.35
CA ILE A 8 20.52 -20.29 -6.63
C ILE A 8 21.63 -19.50 -5.92
N PRO A 9 21.73 -18.19 -6.13
CA PRO A 9 22.74 -17.35 -5.48
C PRO A 9 22.70 -17.51 -3.95
N PRO A 10 23.85 -17.53 -3.26
CA PRO A 10 23.90 -17.78 -1.80
C PRO A 10 23.06 -16.82 -0.97
N LYS A 11 22.91 -15.56 -1.42
CA LYS A 11 22.06 -14.56 -0.79
C LYS A 11 20.57 -14.94 -0.90
N ASP A 12 20.14 -15.39 -2.07
CA ASP A 12 18.74 -15.74 -2.31
C ASP A 12 18.38 -17.02 -1.55
N ARG A 13 19.30 -18.01 -1.49
CA ARG A 13 19.15 -19.18 -0.62
C ARG A 13 19.00 -18.79 0.85
N ALA A 14 19.72 -17.76 1.31
CA ALA A 14 19.60 -17.29 2.67
C ALA A 14 18.22 -16.63 2.92
N VAL A 15 17.71 -15.84 1.97
CA VAL A 15 16.36 -15.25 2.06
C VAL A 15 15.30 -16.32 2.15
N GLU A 16 15.28 -17.27 1.21
CA GLU A 16 14.31 -18.38 1.19
C GLU A 16 14.43 -19.26 2.45
N GLY A 17 15.63 -19.55 2.89
CA GLY A 17 15.87 -20.33 4.10
C GLY A 17 15.36 -19.64 5.37
N ILE A 18 15.52 -18.31 5.50
CA ILE A 18 15.00 -17.56 6.63
C ILE A 18 13.46 -17.54 6.60
N LEU A 19 12.85 -17.30 5.44
CA LEU A 19 11.39 -17.33 5.27
C LEU A 19 10.80 -18.69 5.61
N TRP A 20 11.44 -19.75 5.11
CA TRP A 20 11.08 -21.15 5.46
C TRP A 20 11.19 -21.38 6.97
N TYR A 21 12.27 -20.90 7.60
CA TYR A 21 12.48 -21.05 9.05
C TYR A 21 11.34 -20.41 9.84
N ILE A 22 10.98 -19.15 9.50
CA ILE A 22 9.89 -18.41 10.12
C ILE A 22 8.58 -19.19 10.03
N GLN A 23 8.26 -19.68 8.84
CA GLN A 23 7.03 -20.44 8.59
C GLN A 23 7.04 -21.81 9.30
N HIS A 24 8.13 -22.55 9.20
CA HIS A 24 8.24 -23.91 9.76
C HIS A 24 8.16 -23.90 11.29
N HIS A 25 8.77 -22.91 11.93
CA HIS A 25 8.72 -22.73 13.38
C HIS A 25 7.56 -21.86 13.87
N GLN A 26 6.65 -21.46 12.95
CA GLN A 26 5.46 -20.67 13.26
C GLN A 26 5.77 -19.37 14.02
N LEU A 27 6.90 -18.71 13.69
CA LEU A 27 7.27 -17.45 14.34
C LEU A 27 6.29 -16.34 13.95
N ALA A 28 5.74 -15.68 14.95
CA ALA A 28 4.82 -14.56 14.78
C ALA A 28 5.54 -13.22 14.78
N GLY A 29 4.82 -12.15 14.43
CA GLY A 29 5.32 -10.79 14.56
C GLY A 29 5.72 -10.48 16.01
N GLY A 30 6.92 -9.95 16.20
CA GLY A 30 7.53 -9.71 17.50
C GLY A 30 8.43 -10.85 17.99
N ASP A 31 8.40 -12.03 17.37
CA ASP A 31 9.28 -13.13 17.75
C ASP A 31 10.72 -12.88 17.29
N ARG A 32 11.64 -13.32 18.12
CA ARG A 32 13.07 -13.16 17.86
C ARG A 32 13.58 -14.33 17.01
N LEU A 33 14.34 -14.03 15.96
CA LEU A 33 15.11 -15.04 15.23
C LEU A 33 16.23 -15.60 16.12
N PRO A 34 16.60 -16.89 15.93
CA PRO A 34 17.77 -17.49 16.57
C PRO A 34 19.07 -16.72 16.23
N ALA A 35 20.11 -17.02 17.02
CA ALA A 35 21.43 -16.47 16.74
C ALA A 35 21.90 -16.84 15.32
N GLU A 36 22.61 -15.93 14.65
CA GLU A 36 23.12 -16.13 13.27
C GLU A 36 23.84 -17.47 13.09
N ARG A 37 24.57 -17.95 14.12
CA ARG A 37 25.26 -19.22 14.08
C ARG A 37 24.30 -20.40 13.90
N VAL A 38 23.20 -20.40 14.64
CA VAL A 38 22.17 -21.44 14.57
C VAL A 38 21.49 -21.43 13.20
N LEU A 39 21.09 -20.24 12.74
CA LEU A 39 20.47 -20.11 11.42
C LEU A 39 21.40 -20.54 10.27
N CYS A 40 22.71 -20.23 10.37
CA CYS A 40 23.68 -20.72 9.36
C CYS A 40 23.75 -22.25 9.30
N GLU A 41 23.74 -22.89 10.47
CA GLU A 41 23.78 -24.35 10.58
C GLU A 41 22.51 -24.99 10.03
N GLU A 42 21.33 -24.46 10.35
CA GLU A 42 20.03 -25.03 9.91
C GLU A 42 19.73 -24.77 8.43
N ILE A 43 20.02 -23.57 7.95
CA ILE A 43 19.75 -23.20 6.54
C ILE A 43 20.87 -23.69 5.61
N GLY A 44 22.05 -24.00 6.14
CA GLY A 44 23.20 -24.46 5.33
C GLY A 44 23.82 -23.35 4.49
N VAL A 45 23.91 -22.13 5.02
CA VAL A 45 24.49 -20.97 4.34
C VAL A 45 25.66 -20.34 5.14
N SER A 46 26.53 -19.60 4.45
CA SER A 46 27.59 -18.86 5.09
C SER A 46 27.04 -17.66 5.89
N ARG A 47 27.80 -17.19 6.90
CA ARG A 47 27.43 -15.98 7.67
C ARG A 47 27.28 -14.75 6.79
N THR A 48 28.12 -14.61 5.77
CA THR A 48 28.03 -13.48 4.82
C THR A 48 26.72 -13.53 4.03
N ALA A 49 26.34 -14.70 3.53
CA ALA A 49 25.09 -14.90 2.82
C ALA A 49 23.88 -14.67 3.75
N LEU A 50 23.92 -15.20 4.97
CA LEU A 50 22.85 -15.01 5.97
C LEU A 50 22.63 -13.53 6.27
N ARG A 51 23.70 -12.76 6.53
CA ARG A 51 23.61 -11.31 6.81
C ARG A 51 23.07 -10.54 5.62
N ALA A 52 23.46 -10.89 4.39
CA ALA A 52 22.90 -10.30 3.19
C ALA A 52 21.40 -10.60 3.04
N GLY A 53 20.97 -11.83 3.38
CA GLY A 53 19.56 -12.22 3.44
C GLY A 53 18.79 -11.44 4.50
N ILE A 54 19.30 -11.36 5.72
CA ILE A 54 18.69 -10.57 6.81
C ILE A 54 18.56 -9.10 6.41
N THR A 55 19.62 -8.50 5.86
CA THR A 55 19.57 -7.10 5.38
C THR A 55 18.48 -6.91 4.32
N ARG A 56 18.34 -7.86 3.39
CA ARG A 56 17.28 -7.82 2.38
C ARG A 56 15.90 -7.89 3.01
N LEU A 57 15.68 -8.80 3.96
CA LEU A 57 14.38 -8.96 4.64
C LEU A 57 14.05 -7.76 5.53
N ILE A 58 15.05 -7.11 6.13
CA ILE A 58 14.87 -5.84 6.84
C ILE A 58 14.42 -4.74 5.87
N SER A 59 15.07 -4.62 4.70
CA SER A 59 14.66 -3.63 3.69
C SER A 59 13.27 -3.87 3.11
N CYS A 60 12.77 -5.10 3.18
CA CYS A 60 11.40 -5.46 2.78
C CYS A 60 10.38 -5.32 3.93
N GLY A 61 10.84 -4.97 5.15
CA GLY A 61 9.98 -4.88 6.33
C GLY A 61 9.46 -6.23 6.84
N THR A 62 10.08 -7.35 6.47
CA THR A 62 9.78 -8.68 7.01
C THR A 62 10.48 -8.90 8.36
N LEU A 63 11.65 -8.30 8.52
CA LEU A 63 12.45 -8.36 9.73
C LEU A 63 12.80 -6.95 10.22
N GLU A 64 13.08 -6.83 11.51
CA GLU A 64 13.67 -5.63 12.10
C GLU A 64 14.88 -5.99 12.96
N SER A 65 15.87 -5.08 12.98
CA SER A 65 17.04 -5.22 13.86
C SER A 65 16.91 -4.32 15.08
N ARG A 66 16.97 -4.90 16.27
CA ARG A 66 16.97 -4.16 17.53
C ARG A 66 18.39 -4.18 18.10
N ARG A 67 19.03 -3.00 18.14
CA ARG A 67 20.44 -2.85 18.58
C ARG A 67 20.69 -3.53 19.93
N GLY A 68 21.66 -4.43 19.98
CA GLY A 68 22.03 -5.18 21.20
C GLY A 68 21.03 -6.28 21.58
N SER A 69 19.89 -6.41 20.92
CA SER A 69 18.85 -7.38 21.23
C SER A 69 18.74 -8.50 20.19
N GLY A 70 18.87 -8.20 18.91
CA GLY A 70 18.82 -9.20 17.84
C GLY A 70 17.96 -8.80 16.68
N THR A 71 17.57 -9.79 15.86
CA THR A 71 16.68 -9.65 14.73
C THR A 71 15.32 -10.26 15.05
N TYR A 72 14.25 -9.57 14.71
CA TYR A 72 12.88 -9.92 15.05
C TYR A 72 12.03 -10.00 13.80
N VAL A 73 11.03 -10.86 13.80
CA VAL A 73 10.00 -10.93 12.77
C VAL A 73 9.07 -9.72 12.91
N CYS A 74 8.87 -8.97 11.82
CA CYS A 74 7.86 -7.91 11.83
C CYS A 74 6.45 -8.52 11.78
N PRO A 75 5.46 -7.91 12.43
CA PRO A 75 4.07 -8.29 12.20
C PRO A 75 3.74 -8.13 10.71
N PRO A 76 2.85 -8.97 10.17
CA PRO A 76 2.42 -8.84 8.78
C PRO A 76 1.87 -7.44 8.54
N LYS A 77 2.19 -6.85 7.39
CA LYS A 77 1.62 -5.56 7.02
C LYS A 77 0.09 -5.72 6.92
N PRO A 78 -0.68 -4.91 7.63
CA PRO A 78 -2.11 -5.17 7.82
C PRO A 78 -2.95 -4.89 6.59
N LEU A 79 -2.45 -4.07 5.64
CA LEU A 79 -3.23 -3.57 4.53
C LEU A 79 -2.74 -4.14 3.20
N ASN A 80 -3.69 -4.61 2.40
CA ASN A 80 -3.45 -4.95 1.01
C ASN A 80 -3.76 -3.71 0.15
N ILE A 81 -2.86 -3.35 -0.75
CA ILE A 81 -3.16 -2.51 -1.89
C ILE A 81 -3.66 -3.49 -2.98
N PHE A 82 -4.70 -3.18 -3.70
CA PHE A 82 -5.40 -4.02 -4.71
C PHE A 82 -6.43 -5.03 -4.17
N GLN A 83 -7.09 -4.77 -3.10
CA GLN A 83 -8.35 -5.44 -2.86
C GLN A 83 -9.49 -4.47 -3.13
N GLU A 84 -10.16 -4.76 -4.27
CA GLU A 84 -11.50 -4.31 -4.64
C GLU A 84 -12.05 -3.12 -3.84
N THR A 85 -12.28 -1.97 -4.50
CA THR A 85 -13.15 -0.84 -4.07
C THR A 85 -13.26 -0.53 -2.56
N TYR A 86 -12.31 -0.95 -1.73
CA TYR A 86 -12.27 -0.57 -0.32
C TYR A 86 -11.61 0.80 -0.19
N ASN A 87 -12.37 1.75 0.34
CA ASN A 87 -11.75 3.00 0.75
C ASN A 87 -10.74 2.75 1.88
N PHE A 88 -9.76 3.63 2.03
CA PHE A 88 -8.72 3.53 3.05
C PHE A 88 -9.29 3.27 4.46
N SER A 89 -10.36 3.99 4.83
CA SER A 89 -10.93 3.90 6.17
C SER A 89 -11.48 2.51 6.46
N ASP A 90 -12.15 1.89 5.50
CA ASP A 90 -12.70 0.54 5.67
C ASP A 90 -11.62 -0.53 5.67
N ALA A 91 -10.60 -0.39 4.81
CA ALA A 91 -9.45 -1.29 4.80
C ALA A 91 -8.73 -1.29 6.16
N VAL A 92 -8.50 -0.10 6.75
CA VAL A 92 -7.85 0.04 8.07
C VAL A 92 -8.74 -0.52 9.18
N ARG A 93 -10.04 -0.22 9.18
CA ARG A 93 -10.98 -0.76 10.19
C ARG A 93 -11.11 -2.28 10.11
N THR A 94 -11.15 -2.84 8.89
CA THR A 94 -11.19 -4.30 8.67
C THR A 94 -9.95 -4.99 9.22
N ALA A 95 -8.80 -4.32 9.17
CA ALA A 95 -7.56 -4.79 9.80
C ALA A 95 -7.55 -4.63 11.34
N GLY A 96 -8.63 -4.12 11.96
CA GLY A 96 -8.72 -3.88 13.40
C GLY A 96 -7.95 -2.65 13.88
N LEU A 97 -7.63 -1.72 12.98
CA LEU A 97 -6.85 -0.52 13.27
C LEU A 97 -7.74 0.74 13.15
N HIS A 98 -7.25 1.86 13.68
CA HIS A 98 -7.97 3.13 13.70
C HIS A 98 -7.44 4.08 12.60
N PRO A 99 -8.24 4.35 11.55
CA PRO A 99 -7.90 5.34 10.55
C PRO A 99 -8.22 6.75 11.06
N SER A 100 -7.39 7.71 10.67
CA SER A 100 -7.69 9.14 10.80
C SER A 100 -7.05 9.91 9.65
N SER A 101 -7.37 11.19 9.54
CA SER A 101 -6.80 12.05 8.51
C SER A 101 -6.42 13.39 9.11
N ARG A 102 -5.43 14.03 8.52
CA ARG A 102 -5.11 15.43 8.74
C ARG A 102 -5.25 16.16 7.41
N LEU A 103 -6.13 17.14 7.38
CA LEU A 103 -6.37 17.94 6.18
C LEU A 103 -5.18 18.87 5.92
N VAL A 104 -4.63 18.82 4.71
CA VAL A 104 -3.57 19.72 4.26
C VAL A 104 -4.19 20.91 3.52
N SER A 105 -5.10 20.63 2.60
CA SER A 105 -5.83 21.67 1.86
C SER A 105 -7.15 21.11 1.31
N THR A 106 -8.15 21.97 1.20
CA THR A 106 -9.42 21.66 0.53
C THR A 106 -9.97 22.89 -0.13
N GLY A 107 -10.74 22.72 -1.20
CA GLY A 107 -11.41 23.81 -1.90
C GLY A 107 -12.10 23.31 -3.17
N THR A 108 -13.03 24.14 -3.65
CA THR A 108 -13.69 23.90 -4.94
C THR A 108 -12.83 24.45 -6.06
N ILE A 109 -12.68 23.69 -7.12
CA ILE A 109 -12.03 24.09 -8.37
C ILE A 109 -12.97 23.81 -9.55
N GLU A 110 -12.75 24.47 -10.66
CA GLU A 110 -13.40 24.18 -11.94
C GLU A 110 -12.45 23.34 -12.80
N ALA A 111 -12.99 22.35 -13.52
CA ALA A 111 -12.20 21.51 -14.40
C ALA A 111 -11.75 22.32 -15.62
N ASP A 112 -10.45 22.54 -15.78
CA ASP A 112 -9.89 23.06 -17.03
C ASP A 112 -10.01 22.03 -18.17
N GLU A 113 -9.69 22.41 -19.41
CA GLU A 113 -9.80 21.53 -20.58
C GLU A 113 -9.03 20.21 -20.39
N ALA A 114 -7.82 20.26 -19.81
CA ALA A 114 -6.98 19.06 -19.64
C ALA A 114 -7.55 18.11 -18.59
N LEU A 115 -8.05 18.67 -17.49
CA LEU A 115 -8.67 17.90 -16.41
C LEU A 115 -10.03 17.36 -16.84
N ALA A 116 -10.83 18.16 -17.57
CA ALA A 116 -12.11 17.76 -18.11
C ALA A 116 -11.98 16.57 -19.08
N ASP A 117 -11.02 16.63 -20.01
CA ASP A 117 -10.73 15.52 -20.94
C ASP A 117 -10.26 14.27 -20.18
N LYS A 118 -9.35 14.43 -19.24
CA LYS A 118 -8.82 13.31 -18.42
C LYS A 118 -9.91 12.61 -17.61
N LEU A 119 -10.84 13.36 -17.02
CA LEU A 119 -11.86 12.85 -16.12
C LEU A 119 -13.19 12.49 -16.83
N GLY A 120 -13.34 12.90 -18.08
CA GLY A 120 -14.60 12.70 -18.84
C GLY A 120 -15.75 13.53 -18.29
N VAL A 121 -15.46 14.73 -17.77
CA VAL A 121 -16.45 15.71 -17.30
C VAL A 121 -16.51 16.92 -18.23
N ALA A 122 -17.52 17.79 -18.07
CA ALA A 122 -17.55 19.03 -18.81
C ALA A 122 -16.43 19.98 -18.36
N VAL A 123 -15.98 20.85 -19.27
CA VAL A 123 -15.14 22.01 -18.89
C VAL A 123 -15.94 22.86 -17.90
N ASP A 124 -15.28 23.45 -16.93
CA ASP A 124 -15.85 24.19 -15.80
C ASP A 124 -16.72 23.35 -14.84
N ALA A 125 -16.71 22.00 -14.96
CA ALA A 125 -17.37 21.13 -13.99
C ALA A 125 -16.81 21.37 -12.58
N PRO A 126 -17.68 21.54 -11.56
CA PRO A 126 -17.23 21.77 -10.19
C PRO A 126 -16.65 20.51 -9.58
N LEU A 127 -15.43 20.60 -9.05
CA LEU A 127 -14.73 19.53 -8.38
C LEU A 127 -14.32 19.98 -6.97
N LEU A 128 -14.48 19.10 -5.99
CA LEU A 128 -13.79 19.24 -4.72
C LEU A 128 -12.35 18.77 -4.89
N ARG A 129 -11.38 19.66 -4.70
CA ARG A 129 -9.98 19.28 -4.55
C ARG A 129 -9.66 19.19 -3.05
N MET A 130 -9.14 18.06 -2.63
CA MET A 130 -8.78 17.82 -1.24
C MET A 130 -7.43 17.11 -1.16
N GLN A 131 -6.56 17.60 -0.28
CA GLN A 131 -5.30 16.93 0.04
C GLN A 131 -5.27 16.58 1.52
N ARG A 132 -4.99 15.31 1.84
CA ARG A 132 -4.96 14.78 3.21
C ARG A 132 -3.72 13.95 3.44
N VAL A 133 -3.19 14.01 4.65
CA VAL A 133 -2.32 12.95 5.19
C VAL A 133 -3.19 11.92 5.87
N ARG A 134 -3.08 10.66 5.46
CA ARG A 134 -3.81 9.54 6.07
C ARG A 134 -2.95 8.96 7.19
N LEU A 135 -3.57 8.68 8.32
CA LEU A 135 -2.90 8.15 9.48
C LEU A 135 -3.51 6.80 9.89
N ILE A 136 -2.65 5.92 10.38
CA ILE A 136 -3.05 4.66 11.01
C ILE A 136 -2.48 4.67 12.42
N GLU A 137 -3.34 4.52 13.43
CA GLU A 137 -2.96 4.62 14.85
C GLU A 137 -2.21 5.94 15.14
N GLY A 138 -2.59 7.04 14.48
CA GLY A 138 -1.97 8.36 14.62
C GLY A 138 -0.65 8.56 13.87
N GLU A 139 -0.11 7.54 13.20
CA GLU A 139 1.12 7.63 12.41
C GLU A 139 0.83 7.93 10.94
N PRO A 140 1.50 8.90 10.30
CA PRO A 140 1.36 9.19 8.88
C PRO A 140 1.73 7.96 8.03
N THR A 141 0.91 7.65 7.02
CA THR A 141 1.10 6.48 6.16
C THR A 141 1.01 6.78 4.68
N SER A 142 0.18 7.75 4.30
CA SER A 142 0.07 8.20 2.91
C SER A 142 -0.40 9.65 2.81
N ILE A 143 -0.14 10.25 1.65
CA ILE A 143 -0.70 11.55 1.24
C ILE A 143 -1.65 11.25 0.08
N GLU A 144 -2.89 11.69 0.20
CA GLU A 144 -3.89 11.59 -0.86
C GLU A 144 -4.22 12.99 -1.39
N THR A 145 -4.29 13.11 -2.73
CA THR A 145 -4.82 14.31 -3.41
C THR A 145 -5.98 13.87 -4.29
N ALA A 146 -7.19 14.17 -3.85
CA ALA A 146 -8.44 13.78 -4.50
C ALA A 146 -9.05 14.97 -5.29
N HIS A 147 -9.64 14.63 -6.42
CA HIS A 147 -10.57 15.49 -7.18
C HIS A 147 -11.89 14.75 -7.27
N VAL A 148 -12.92 15.25 -6.61
CA VAL A 148 -14.22 14.60 -6.48
C VAL A 148 -15.30 15.38 -7.22
N ASN A 149 -16.15 14.68 -7.92
CA ASN A 149 -17.22 15.30 -8.72
C ASN A 149 -18.33 15.86 -7.83
N LEU A 150 -18.35 17.16 -7.63
CA LEU A 150 -19.37 17.85 -6.84
C LEU A 150 -20.78 17.79 -7.45
N SER A 151 -20.90 17.55 -8.76
CA SER A 151 -22.21 17.40 -9.38
C SER A 151 -22.99 16.18 -8.87
N LEU A 152 -22.28 15.17 -8.34
CA LEU A 152 -22.87 13.95 -7.78
C LEU A 152 -23.29 14.12 -6.30
N CYS A 153 -22.59 14.95 -5.56
CA CYS A 153 -22.84 15.21 -4.14
C CYS A 153 -22.36 16.63 -3.78
N PRO A 154 -23.15 17.68 -4.02
CA PRO A 154 -22.74 19.06 -3.75
C PRO A 154 -22.47 19.37 -2.28
N SER A 155 -23.10 18.63 -1.35
CA SER A 155 -22.91 18.80 0.10
C SER A 155 -21.52 18.44 0.61
N LEU A 156 -20.67 17.78 -0.20
CA LEU A 156 -19.31 17.41 0.20
C LEU A 156 -18.49 18.60 0.74
N ILE A 157 -18.76 19.80 0.27
CA ILE A 157 -18.06 21.01 0.72
C ILE A 157 -18.36 21.40 2.19
N GLU A 158 -19.41 20.85 2.78
CA GLU A 158 -19.87 21.13 4.15
C GLU A 158 -19.29 20.13 5.18
N HIS A 159 -18.58 19.09 4.71
CA HIS A 159 -18.09 18.00 5.55
C HIS A 159 -16.65 18.19 6.03
N ASP A 160 -16.39 17.64 7.23
CA ASP A 160 -15.04 17.59 7.82
C ASP A 160 -14.39 16.22 7.53
N PHE A 161 -13.56 16.19 6.49
CA PHE A 161 -12.84 14.98 6.08
C PHE A 161 -11.59 14.67 6.91
N GLU A 162 -11.35 15.35 8.02
CA GLU A 162 -10.43 14.84 9.05
C GLU A 162 -11.08 13.71 9.85
N CYS A 163 -12.39 13.79 10.06
CA CYS A 163 -13.16 12.86 10.87
C CYS A 163 -14.06 11.92 10.05
N GLU A 164 -14.50 12.36 8.87
CA GLU A 164 -15.47 11.64 8.04
C GLU A 164 -14.82 10.91 6.87
N SER A 165 -15.44 9.81 6.47
CA SER A 165 -15.05 9.07 5.27
C SER A 165 -15.72 9.69 4.04
N LEU A 166 -14.94 10.07 3.03
CA LEU A 166 -15.45 10.58 1.77
C LEU A 166 -16.50 9.65 1.15
N TYR A 167 -16.22 8.36 1.11
CA TYR A 167 -17.11 7.38 0.48
C TYR A 167 -18.38 7.12 1.31
N ASP A 168 -18.30 7.24 2.63
CA ASP A 168 -19.48 7.16 3.49
C ASP A 168 -20.43 8.35 3.23
N VAL A 169 -19.87 9.56 3.06
CA VAL A 169 -20.67 10.76 2.74
C VAL A 169 -21.25 10.65 1.33
N LEU A 170 -20.44 10.28 0.32
CA LEU A 170 -20.92 10.05 -1.04
C LEU A 170 -22.09 9.06 -1.10
N LEU A 171 -22.00 7.97 -0.33
CA LEU A 171 -23.06 6.98 -0.29
C LEU A 171 -24.30 7.48 0.43
N LYS A 172 -24.15 8.10 1.61
CA LYS A 172 -25.27 8.53 2.47
C LYS A 172 -26.05 9.70 1.88
N GLU A 173 -25.35 10.67 1.32
CA GLU A 173 -25.96 11.93 0.87
C GLU A 173 -26.15 12.00 -0.64
N GLY A 174 -25.17 11.50 -1.40
CA GLY A 174 -25.25 11.47 -2.87
C GLY A 174 -25.90 10.21 -3.44
N GLY A 175 -26.05 9.15 -2.63
CA GLY A 175 -26.46 7.83 -3.12
C GLY A 175 -25.42 7.25 -4.12
N VAL A 176 -24.20 7.75 -4.08
CA VAL A 176 -23.10 7.40 -4.99
C VAL A 176 -22.27 6.31 -4.38
N ARG A 177 -22.13 5.19 -5.10
CA ARG A 177 -21.21 4.10 -4.77
C ARG A 177 -20.19 3.95 -5.88
N VAL A 178 -18.92 3.85 -5.51
CA VAL A 178 -17.86 3.48 -6.44
C VAL A 178 -17.99 1.98 -6.76
N GLU A 179 -18.04 1.63 -8.04
CA GLU A 179 -18.17 0.24 -8.50
C GLU A 179 -17.11 -0.15 -9.53
N HIS A 180 -16.50 0.83 -10.18
CA HIS A 180 -15.47 0.62 -11.21
C HIS A 180 -14.31 1.58 -10.98
N GLY A 181 -13.10 1.08 -11.18
CA GLY A 181 -11.89 1.89 -11.05
C GLY A 181 -10.85 1.52 -12.09
N ARG A 182 -9.97 2.47 -12.37
CA ARG A 182 -8.71 2.26 -13.09
C ARG A 182 -7.59 2.76 -12.23
N GLU A 183 -6.65 1.91 -11.94
CA GLU A 183 -5.55 2.19 -11.06
C GLU A 183 -4.21 2.01 -11.78
N HIS A 184 -3.27 2.88 -11.49
CA HIS A 184 -1.90 2.77 -11.93
C HIS A 184 -0.96 2.99 -10.75
N ILE A 185 -0.07 2.03 -10.51
CA ILE A 185 0.92 2.12 -9.44
C ILE A 185 2.32 2.09 -10.01
N SER A 186 3.17 2.93 -9.46
CA SER A 186 4.59 2.99 -9.76
C SER A 186 5.41 3.21 -8.49
N ILE A 187 6.71 3.08 -8.59
CA ILE A 187 7.64 3.39 -7.50
C ILE A 187 8.18 4.80 -7.73
N SER A 188 8.13 5.62 -6.69
CA SER A 188 8.66 6.98 -6.66
C SER A 188 9.53 7.20 -5.42
N ARG A 189 9.92 8.44 -5.19
CA ARG A 189 10.65 8.89 -4.01
C ARG A 189 10.02 10.15 -3.47
N LEU A 190 10.01 10.30 -2.15
CA LEU A 190 9.51 11.51 -1.50
C LEU A 190 10.34 12.73 -1.93
N ASN A 191 9.66 13.79 -2.29
CA ASN A 191 10.24 15.12 -2.33
C ASN A 191 10.27 15.75 -0.91
N ALA A 192 10.84 16.94 -0.76
CA ALA A 192 11.00 17.58 0.54
C ALA A 192 9.66 17.87 1.25
N GLU A 193 8.63 18.33 0.52
CA GLU A 193 7.29 18.62 1.06
C GLU A 193 6.58 17.33 1.51
N GLU A 194 6.60 16.29 0.69
CA GLU A 194 6.02 14.98 1.02
C GLU A 194 6.73 14.33 2.22
N ALA A 195 8.06 14.47 2.28
CA ALA A 195 8.88 13.96 3.37
C ALA A 195 8.51 14.62 4.72
N GLU A 196 8.30 15.95 4.72
CA GLU A 196 7.83 16.68 5.91
C GLU A 196 6.44 16.21 6.34
N LEU A 197 5.49 16.10 5.41
CA LEU A 197 4.12 15.67 5.68
C LEU A 197 4.05 14.25 6.25
N LEU A 198 4.91 13.33 5.78
CA LEU A 198 4.98 11.93 6.19
C LEU A 198 5.97 11.67 7.32
N GLN A 199 6.69 12.68 7.81
CA GLN A 199 7.72 12.57 8.84
C GLN A 199 8.82 11.56 8.47
N GLN A 200 9.25 11.60 7.22
CA GLN A 200 10.27 10.73 6.65
C GLN A 200 11.45 11.55 6.09
N GLU A 201 12.51 10.88 5.66
CA GLU A 201 13.63 11.50 4.95
C GLU A 201 13.28 11.73 3.48
N GLU A 202 13.72 12.85 2.91
CA GLU A 202 13.65 13.10 1.46
C GLU A 202 14.33 11.95 0.69
N GLY A 203 13.73 11.56 -0.44
CA GLY A 203 14.23 10.45 -1.25
C GLY A 203 13.83 9.06 -0.74
N THR A 204 13.10 8.94 0.38
CA THR A 204 12.52 7.66 0.83
C THR A 204 11.68 7.04 -0.29
N PRO A 205 11.87 5.74 -0.62
CA PRO A 205 11.06 5.05 -1.63
C PRO A 205 9.61 4.93 -1.20
N VAL A 206 8.70 5.20 -2.13
CA VAL A 206 7.24 5.14 -1.92
C VAL A 206 6.56 4.48 -3.11
N PHE A 207 5.33 4.02 -2.90
CA PHE A 207 4.40 3.76 -4.00
C PHE A 207 3.74 5.09 -4.39
N TYR A 208 3.66 5.33 -5.69
CA TYR A 208 2.87 6.40 -6.26
C TYR A 208 1.72 5.77 -7.03
N GLU A 209 0.53 6.01 -6.55
CA GLU A 209 -0.72 5.50 -7.10
C GLU A 209 -1.49 6.64 -7.75
N SER A 210 -2.19 6.34 -8.84
CA SER A 210 -3.17 7.23 -9.45
C SER A 210 -4.37 6.39 -9.87
N SER A 211 -5.53 6.69 -9.29
CA SER A 211 -6.78 6.02 -9.62
C SER A 211 -7.83 6.98 -10.17
N ILE A 212 -8.72 6.45 -10.99
CA ILE A 212 -9.93 7.15 -11.46
C ILE A 212 -11.09 6.22 -11.19
N GLU A 213 -12.04 6.69 -10.40
CA GLU A 213 -13.15 5.92 -9.90
C GLU A 213 -14.47 6.34 -10.54
N PHE A 214 -15.34 5.36 -10.79
CA PHE A 214 -16.63 5.54 -11.44
C PHE A 214 -17.73 4.84 -10.64
N ASP A 215 -18.95 5.33 -10.78
CA ASP A 215 -20.13 4.66 -10.25
C ASP A 215 -20.64 3.56 -11.22
N LYS A 216 -21.77 2.92 -10.86
CA LYS A 216 -22.43 1.88 -11.67
C LYS A 216 -22.84 2.35 -13.09
N ASP A 217 -23.07 3.63 -13.24
CA ASP A 217 -23.49 4.24 -14.52
C ASP A 217 -22.29 4.80 -15.29
N MET A 218 -21.06 4.45 -14.87
CA MET A 218 -19.78 4.95 -15.43
C MET A 218 -19.63 6.48 -15.36
N ARG A 219 -20.30 7.14 -14.42
CA ARG A 219 -20.07 8.55 -14.15
C ARG A 219 -18.82 8.69 -13.30
N PHE A 220 -17.97 9.65 -13.65
CA PHE A 220 -16.77 9.96 -12.88
C PHE A 220 -17.13 10.38 -11.44
N VAL A 221 -16.53 9.74 -10.47
CA VAL A 221 -16.71 10.03 -9.03
C VAL A 221 -15.48 10.72 -8.46
N GLU A 222 -14.32 10.10 -8.57
CA GLU A 222 -13.08 10.58 -7.95
C GLU A 222 -11.86 10.27 -8.82
N HIS A 223 -10.91 11.18 -8.81
CA HIS A 223 -9.53 10.92 -9.23
C HIS A 223 -8.62 11.17 -8.03
N CYS A 224 -7.98 10.13 -7.55
CA CYS A 224 -7.06 10.19 -6.43
C CYS A 224 -5.63 9.96 -6.90
N LYS A 225 -4.71 10.73 -6.33
CA LYS A 225 -3.26 10.46 -6.37
C LYS A 225 -2.79 10.23 -4.97
N SER A 226 -2.10 9.12 -4.75
CA SER A 226 -1.62 8.71 -3.44
C SER A 226 -0.11 8.51 -3.46
N VAL A 227 0.56 9.06 -2.44
CA VAL A 227 1.97 8.79 -2.11
C VAL A 227 1.97 7.94 -0.86
N ILE A 228 2.39 6.67 -0.94
CA ILE A 228 2.13 5.66 0.07
C ILE A 228 3.44 5.09 0.60
N LEU A 229 3.62 5.13 1.93
CA LEU A 229 4.77 4.49 2.58
C LEU A 229 4.62 2.97 2.54
N PRO A 230 5.62 2.22 2.05
CA PRO A 230 5.55 0.76 1.92
C PRO A 230 5.57 0.00 3.26
N THR A 231 5.67 0.70 4.39
CA THR A 231 5.81 0.10 5.72
C THR A 231 4.54 -0.56 6.25
N LYS A 232 3.37 -0.02 5.89
CA LYS A 232 2.06 -0.51 6.36
C LYS A 232 1.29 -1.28 5.28
N PHE A 233 1.75 -1.27 4.04
CA PHE A 233 1.02 -1.83 2.90
C PHE A 233 1.79 -2.99 2.26
N ARG A 234 1.06 -3.93 1.73
CA ARG A 234 1.57 -5.02 0.89
C ARG A 234 0.71 -5.13 -0.37
N PHE A 235 1.33 -5.57 -1.45
CA PHE A 235 0.60 -6.03 -2.63
C PHE A 235 0.26 -7.50 -2.41
N ALA A 236 -1.02 -7.84 -2.42
CA ALA A 236 -1.48 -9.20 -2.39
C ALA A 236 -2.64 -9.35 -3.39
N ASP A 237 -2.54 -10.35 -4.24
CA ASP A 237 -3.63 -10.84 -5.06
C ASP A 237 -4.20 -12.07 -4.34
N ASN A 238 -5.39 -11.96 -3.83
CA ASN A 238 -6.08 -13.06 -3.15
C ASN A 238 -6.86 -13.95 -4.11
N GLY A 239 -6.54 -14.00 -5.36
CA GLY A 239 -6.93 -14.92 -6.45
C GLY A 239 -8.18 -15.82 -6.34
N GLU A 240 -9.05 -15.66 -5.35
CA GLU A 240 -10.11 -16.60 -5.03
C GLU A 240 -11.52 -16.20 -5.52
N GLU A 241 -11.79 -14.97 -5.95
CA GLU A 241 -13.18 -14.60 -6.24
C GLU A 241 -13.56 -14.33 -7.70
N ASN A 242 -12.64 -14.28 -8.67
CA ASN A 242 -13.02 -13.95 -10.06
C ASN A 242 -12.67 -15.00 -11.12
N GLY A 243 -12.53 -16.28 -10.79
CA GLY A 243 -12.39 -17.34 -11.81
C GLY A 243 -11.14 -17.25 -12.70
N MET A 244 -10.30 -16.26 -12.55
CA MET A 244 -8.94 -16.22 -13.09
C MET A 244 -7.99 -16.78 -12.04
N ARG A 245 -7.69 -18.06 -12.16
CA ARG A 245 -6.53 -18.65 -11.48
C ARG A 245 -5.30 -17.83 -11.86
N SER A 246 -4.77 -17.05 -10.93
CA SER A 246 -3.41 -16.53 -11.03
C SER A 246 -2.46 -17.74 -11.12
N VAL A 247 -1.97 -18.02 -12.31
CA VAL A 247 -1.03 -19.14 -12.57
C VAL A 247 0.37 -18.83 -12.02
N ALA A 248 0.57 -17.66 -11.39
CA ALA A 248 1.89 -17.19 -10.97
C ALA A 248 2.35 -17.64 -9.57
N GLY A 249 1.45 -18.08 -8.68
CA GLY A 249 1.82 -18.33 -7.27
C GLY A 249 2.34 -19.72 -6.96
N GLU A 250 1.89 -20.75 -7.64
CA GLU A 250 2.20 -22.13 -7.24
C GLU A 250 3.35 -22.81 -8.04
N GLN A 251 3.75 -22.28 -9.16
CA GLN A 251 4.82 -22.87 -9.97
C GLN A 251 6.24 -22.51 -9.51
N TRP A 252 6.43 -21.50 -8.70
CA TRP A 252 7.74 -21.10 -8.17
C TRP A 252 8.22 -21.95 -6.98
N LEU A 253 7.32 -22.70 -6.35
CA LEU A 253 7.62 -23.52 -5.17
C LEU A 253 7.88 -25.02 -5.49
N LYS A 254 7.81 -25.43 -6.76
CA LYS A 254 7.96 -26.84 -7.18
C LYS A 254 9.07 -27.13 -8.20
N GLN A 255 10.06 -26.24 -8.34
CA GLN A 255 11.26 -26.54 -9.11
C GLN A 255 12.53 -26.37 -8.29
#